data_d99020fd0c99a1017b3d98eca831ebb6
#
_entry.id   d99020fd0c99a1017b3d98eca831ebb6
#
_cell.length_a   1.000
_cell.length_b   1.000
_cell.length_c   1.000
_cell.angle_alpha   90.00
_cell.angle_beta   90.00
_cell.angle_gamma   90.00
#
_symmetry.space_group_name_H-M   'P 1'
#
loop_
_entity.id
_entity.type
_entity.pdbx_description
1 polymer ?
#
loop_
_entity_poly.entity_id
_entity_poly.type
_entity_poly.pdbx_seq_one_letter_code
_entity_poly.pdbx_strand_id
1 'polypeptide(L)'
;GCLGWLWNKPVAVVFIRPERFTHGIIEENEFMTLSFLGNSEEARKIYNFCGSKSGRDLDKVKETGLIPVETDNGCIGFEQSRLTLECHKLYKDSMTAEKFLDKDLLQWYGAKGGFHDVYVVEITNAYKK
;
A
#
# COMPACT_ATOMS: atom_id res chain seq x y z
N GLY A 1 -4.87 -5.94 -0.55
CA GLY A 1 -4.62 -5.99 -1.97
C GLY A 1 -4.35 -7.40 -2.48
N CYS A 2 -4.03 -7.51 -3.73
CA CYS A 2 -3.76 -8.81 -4.34
C CYS A 2 -2.76 -8.68 -5.49
N LEU A 3 -2.22 -9.82 -5.92
CA LEU A 3 -1.36 -9.93 -7.08
C LEU A 3 -2.13 -10.56 -8.23
N GLY A 4 -1.79 -10.19 -9.46
CA GLY A 4 -2.46 -10.72 -10.63
C GLY A 4 -1.68 -10.53 -11.90
N TRP A 5 -2.36 -10.78 -13.00
CA TRP A 5 -1.82 -10.64 -14.34
C TRP A 5 -2.81 -9.86 -15.19
N LEU A 6 -2.40 -8.73 -15.73
CA LEU A 6 -3.26 -7.85 -16.51
C LEU A 6 -2.42 -7.09 -17.54
N TRP A 7 -2.98 -6.86 -18.73
CA TRP A 7 -2.26 -6.22 -19.84
C TRP A 7 -0.94 -6.89 -20.19
N ASN A 8 -0.91 -8.20 -20.03
CA ASN A 8 0.28 -9.02 -20.24
C ASN A 8 1.45 -8.63 -19.32
N LYS A 9 1.14 -8.20 -18.10
CA LYS A 9 2.11 -7.74 -17.09
C LYS A 9 1.77 -8.31 -15.72
N PRO A 10 2.80 -8.60 -14.88
CA PRO A 10 2.57 -8.91 -13.49
C PRO A 10 2.14 -7.63 -12.77
N VAL A 11 1.00 -7.67 -12.12
CA VAL A 11 0.44 -6.50 -11.44
C VAL A 11 0.10 -6.80 -9.99
N ALA A 12 0.05 -5.73 -9.19
CA ALA A 12 -0.58 -5.73 -7.88
C ALA A 12 -1.76 -4.76 -7.92
N VAL A 13 -2.76 -5.05 -7.09
CA VAL A 13 -3.91 -4.17 -6.90
C VAL A 13 -3.89 -3.70 -5.45
N VAL A 14 -3.90 -2.39 -5.25
CA VAL A 14 -3.75 -1.77 -3.93
C VAL A 14 -4.95 -0.88 -3.67
N PHE A 15 -5.49 -0.94 -2.45
CA PHE A 15 -6.66 -0.16 -2.04
C PHE A 15 -6.26 0.79 -0.91
N ILE A 16 -6.42 2.09 -1.12
CA ILE A 16 -6.00 3.10 -0.14
C ILE A 16 -7.11 4.14 0.00
N ARG A 17 -7.51 4.42 1.24
CA ARG A 17 -8.48 5.49 1.51
C ARG A 17 -7.84 6.86 1.36
N PRO A 18 -8.56 7.85 0.80
CA PRO A 18 -8.02 9.19 0.61
C PRO A 18 -7.55 9.89 1.88
N GLU A 19 -8.16 9.58 3.02
CA GLU A 19 -7.79 10.18 4.31
C GLU A 19 -6.48 9.65 4.90
N ARG A 20 -5.91 8.57 4.35
CA ARG A 20 -4.62 8.05 4.83
C ARG A 20 -3.48 8.94 4.37
N PHE A 21 -2.50 9.13 5.25
CA PHE A 21 -1.29 9.89 4.92
C PHE A 21 -0.56 9.30 3.70
N THR A 22 -0.50 7.98 3.63
CA THR A 22 0.10 7.23 2.52
C THR A 22 -0.54 7.58 1.16
N HIS A 23 -1.85 7.91 1.14
CA HIS A 23 -2.55 8.26 -0.09
C HIS A 23 -1.89 9.46 -0.80
N GLY A 24 -1.59 10.52 -0.06
CA GLY A 24 -0.94 11.69 -0.63
C GLY A 24 0.44 11.37 -1.21
N ILE A 25 1.19 10.53 -0.52
CA ILE A 25 2.53 10.10 -0.99
C ILE A 25 2.41 9.33 -2.30
N ILE A 26 1.46 8.40 -2.39
CA ILE A 26 1.23 7.60 -3.59
C ILE A 26 0.76 8.45 -4.77
N GLU A 27 -0.11 9.43 -4.51
CA GLU A 27 -0.59 10.35 -5.55
C GLU A 27 0.55 11.18 -6.17
N GLU A 28 1.53 11.57 -5.36
CA GLU A 28 2.64 12.41 -5.81
C GLU A 28 3.75 11.65 -6.52
N ASN A 29 3.79 10.33 -6.37
CA ASN A 29 4.88 9.51 -6.89
C ASN A 29 4.40 8.52 -7.95
N GLU A 30 5.22 8.31 -8.96
CA GLU A 30 4.95 7.37 -10.05
C GLU A 30 5.18 5.91 -9.62
N PHE A 31 6.10 5.70 -8.71
CA PHE A 31 6.48 4.38 -8.22
C PHE A 31 6.10 4.21 -6.74
N MET A 32 5.90 2.97 -6.34
CA MET A 32 5.69 2.60 -4.94
C MET A 32 6.33 1.26 -4.65
N THR A 33 6.53 0.97 -3.37
CA THR A 33 6.98 -0.37 -2.93
C THR A 33 5.92 -1.04 -2.08
N LEU A 34 5.88 -2.37 -2.19
CA LEU A 34 5.11 -3.23 -1.32
C LEU A 34 6.12 -4.08 -0.54
N SER A 35 6.09 -3.95 0.78
CA SER A 35 7.06 -4.60 1.66
C SER A 35 6.40 -5.73 2.45
N PHE A 36 7.00 -6.90 2.39
CA PHE A 36 6.52 -8.09 3.07
C PHE A 36 7.57 -8.49 4.12
N LEU A 37 7.24 -8.26 5.39
CA LEU A 37 8.17 -8.51 6.50
C LEU A 37 8.15 -9.96 6.97
N GLY A 38 7.18 -10.73 6.49
CA GLY A 38 7.01 -12.10 6.89
C GLY A 38 5.98 -12.25 8.00
N ASN A 39 6.07 -13.37 8.71
CA ASN A 39 5.02 -13.81 9.62
C ASN A 39 5.48 -13.97 11.06
N SER A 40 6.64 -13.43 11.42
CA SER A 40 7.16 -13.45 12.77
C SER A 40 6.32 -12.61 13.71
N GLU A 41 6.46 -12.82 15.02
CA GLU A 41 5.80 -11.99 16.03
C GLU A 41 6.20 -10.53 15.90
N GLU A 42 7.48 -10.26 15.65
CA GLU A 42 7.99 -8.92 15.43
C GLU A 42 7.35 -8.26 14.21
N ALA A 43 7.26 -8.99 13.09
CA ALA A 43 6.61 -8.49 11.89
C ALA A 43 5.15 -8.15 12.13
N ARG A 44 4.43 -8.98 12.87
CA ARG A 44 3.02 -8.71 13.22
C ARG A 44 2.86 -7.46 14.07
N LYS A 45 3.77 -7.22 14.99
CA LYS A 45 3.76 -6.00 15.81
C LYS A 45 3.95 -4.75 14.94
N ILE A 46 4.87 -4.82 13.97
CA ILE A 46 5.11 -3.71 13.04
C ILE A 46 3.86 -3.45 12.19
N TYR A 47 3.25 -4.48 11.62
CA TYR A 47 2.03 -4.35 10.83
C TYR A 47 0.89 -3.73 11.64
N ASN A 48 0.68 -4.21 12.86
CA ASN A 48 -0.38 -3.69 13.72
C ASN A 48 -0.14 -2.23 14.08
N PHE A 49 1.10 -1.87 14.40
CA PHE A 49 1.46 -0.49 14.70
C PHE A 49 1.22 0.43 13.49
N CYS A 50 1.72 0.04 12.32
CA CYS A 50 1.57 0.83 11.10
C CYS A 50 0.10 0.95 10.66
N GLY A 51 -0.69 -0.10 10.87
CA GLY A 51 -2.12 -0.10 10.52
C GLY A 51 -3.01 0.70 11.46
N SER A 52 -2.57 0.90 12.72
CA SER A 52 -3.37 1.59 13.75
C SER A 52 -2.98 3.04 13.97
N LYS A 53 -1.82 3.49 13.46
CA LYS A 53 -1.32 4.85 13.66
C LYS A 53 -1.18 5.58 12.32
N SER A 54 -1.36 6.90 12.34
CA SER A 54 -1.17 7.72 11.15
C SER A 54 0.26 8.20 11.04
N GLY A 55 0.82 8.19 9.82
CA GLY A 55 2.12 8.79 9.53
C GLY A 55 2.15 10.30 9.72
N ARG A 56 0.99 10.95 9.82
CA ARG A 56 0.89 12.39 10.15
C ARG A 56 1.27 12.68 11.59
N ASP A 57 1.02 11.72 12.48
CA ASP A 57 1.20 11.89 13.92
C ASP A 57 2.51 11.31 14.41
N LEU A 58 3.05 10.31 13.71
CA LEU A 58 4.22 9.55 14.13
C LEU A 58 5.15 9.27 12.96
N ASP A 59 6.45 9.29 13.24
CA ASP A 59 7.44 8.73 12.33
C ASP A 59 7.47 7.20 12.54
N LYS A 60 6.74 6.49 11.69
CA LYS A 60 6.60 5.04 11.81
C LYS A 60 7.92 4.29 11.66
N VAL A 61 8.82 4.79 10.83
CA VAL A 61 10.15 4.19 10.65
C VAL A 61 10.94 4.25 11.95
N LYS A 62 10.96 5.41 12.59
CA LYS A 62 11.67 5.60 13.86
C LYS A 62 11.06 4.76 14.97
N GLU A 63 9.73 4.74 15.07
CA GLU A 63 9.02 4.02 16.14
C GLU A 63 9.12 2.50 16.01
N THR A 64 9.14 1.97 14.77
CA THR A 64 9.18 0.53 14.53
C THR A 64 10.58 -0.04 14.41
N GLY A 65 11.61 0.79 14.29
CA GLY A 65 12.97 0.35 14.05
C GLY A 65 13.23 -0.14 12.62
N LEU A 66 12.31 0.10 11.69
CA LEU A 66 12.53 -0.23 10.28
C LEU A 66 13.68 0.59 9.71
N ILE A 67 14.51 -0.04 8.90
CA ILE A 67 15.68 0.58 8.28
C ILE A 67 15.38 0.80 6.81
N PRO A 68 15.20 2.07 6.35
CA PRO A 68 14.91 2.33 4.94
C PRO A 68 16.12 2.03 4.05
N VAL A 69 15.82 1.43 2.88
CA VAL A 69 16.81 1.19 1.84
C VAL A 69 16.24 1.68 0.51
N GLU A 70 17.08 2.28 -0.32
CA GLU A 70 16.65 2.80 -1.61
C GLU A 70 16.62 1.68 -2.65
N THR A 71 15.57 1.68 -3.50
CA THR A 71 15.42 0.75 -4.61
C THR A 71 15.97 1.35 -5.92
N ASP A 72 16.01 0.56 -6.99
CA ASP A 72 16.58 0.98 -8.27
C ASP A 72 15.92 2.22 -8.88
N ASN A 73 14.62 2.42 -8.63
CA ASN A 73 13.88 3.59 -9.13
C ASN A 73 13.70 4.68 -8.07
N GLY A 74 14.53 4.69 -7.05
CA GLY A 74 14.50 5.73 -6.01
C GLY A 74 13.37 5.62 -5.00
N CYS A 75 12.71 4.47 -4.93
CA CYS A 75 11.71 4.20 -3.90
C CYS A 75 12.38 3.74 -2.60
N ILE A 76 11.59 3.66 -1.55
CA ILE A 76 12.08 3.21 -0.24
C ILE A 76 11.48 1.85 0.10
N GLY A 77 12.35 0.85 0.28
CA GLY A 77 12.01 -0.40 0.91
C GLY A 77 12.55 -0.43 2.33
N PHE A 78 12.53 -1.59 2.98
CA PHE A 78 13.03 -1.75 4.33
C PHE A 78 13.94 -2.97 4.42
N GLU A 79 15.05 -2.83 5.14
CA GLU A 79 16.04 -3.89 5.29
C GLU A 79 15.43 -5.16 5.88
N GLN A 80 14.46 -5.03 6.78
CA GLN A 80 13.79 -6.15 7.43
C GLN A 80 12.80 -6.88 6.53
N SER A 81 12.54 -6.38 5.33
CA SER A 81 11.61 -7.02 4.40
C SER A 81 12.18 -8.31 3.86
N ARG A 82 11.39 -9.37 3.88
CA ARG A 82 11.74 -10.65 3.24
C ARG A 82 11.56 -10.57 1.73
N LEU A 83 10.61 -9.76 1.30
CA LEU A 83 10.33 -9.49 -0.09
C LEU A 83 9.91 -8.03 -0.22
N THR A 84 10.48 -7.32 -1.18
CA THR A 84 10.07 -5.98 -1.55
C THR A 84 9.73 -5.98 -3.03
N LEU A 85 8.53 -5.58 -3.38
CA LEU A 85 8.10 -5.39 -4.76
C LEU A 85 8.16 -3.90 -5.08
N GLU A 86 8.93 -3.52 -6.09
CA GLU A 86 8.92 -2.17 -6.61
C GLU A 86 7.93 -2.12 -7.76
N CYS A 87 7.02 -1.15 -7.72
CA CYS A 87 5.88 -1.11 -8.61
C CYS A 87 5.72 0.25 -9.27
N HIS A 88 5.29 0.23 -10.54
CA HIS A 88 4.97 1.42 -11.32
C HIS A 88 3.44 1.56 -11.44
N LYS A 89 2.90 2.72 -11.11
CA LYS A 89 1.45 2.96 -11.23
C LYS A 89 1.04 2.97 -12.70
N LEU A 90 0.00 2.19 -13.02
CA LEU A 90 -0.55 2.11 -14.37
C LEU A 90 -1.96 2.69 -14.45
N TYR A 91 -2.77 2.51 -13.40
CA TYR A 91 -4.18 2.85 -13.44
C TYR A 91 -4.66 3.18 -12.03
N LYS A 92 -5.58 4.14 -11.94
CA LYS A 92 -6.24 4.52 -10.69
C LYS A 92 -7.73 4.67 -10.95
N ASP A 93 -8.55 4.22 -10.00
CA ASP A 93 -9.98 4.48 -9.99
C ASP A 93 -10.43 4.73 -8.55
N SER A 94 -11.50 5.50 -8.40
CA SER A 94 -12.11 5.78 -7.12
C SER A 94 -13.45 5.06 -7.03
N MET A 95 -13.68 4.37 -5.90
CA MET A 95 -14.96 3.72 -5.65
C MET A 95 -16.03 4.77 -5.40
N THR A 96 -17.23 4.53 -5.92
CA THR A 96 -18.39 5.40 -5.71
C THR A 96 -19.56 4.57 -5.18
N ALA A 97 -20.43 5.21 -4.39
CA ALA A 97 -21.54 4.50 -3.74
C ALA A 97 -22.46 3.78 -4.74
N GLU A 98 -22.70 4.39 -5.87
CA GLU A 98 -23.62 3.85 -6.89
C GLU A 98 -23.11 2.58 -7.59
N LYS A 99 -21.79 2.34 -7.54
CA LYS A 99 -21.17 1.15 -8.14
C LYS A 99 -21.19 -0.06 -7.23
N PHE A 100 -21.59 0.10 -5.97
CA PHE A 100 -21.71 -1.03 -5.06
C PHE A 100 -22.96 -1.82 -5.39
N LEU A 101 -22.78 -3.07 -5.82
CA LEU A 101 -23.87 -3.99 -6.09
C LEU A 101 -24.49 -4.51 -4.79
N ASP A 102 -23.67 -4.77 -3.79
CA ASP A 102 -24.06 -5.09 -2.42
C ASP A 102 -24.00 -3.82 -1.59
N LYS A 103 -25.17 -3.22 -1.33
CA LYS A 103 -25.25 -1.95 -0.60
C LYS A 103 -24.89 -2.08 0.89
N ASP A 104 -24.90 -3.29 1.44
CA ASP A 104 -24.50 -3.51 2.82
C ASP A 104 -23.02 -3.18 3.05
N LEU A 105 -22.20 -3.24 2.01
CA LEU A 105 -20.78 -2.89 2.10
C LEU A 105 -20.56 -1.41 2.40
N LEU A 106 -21.53 -0.55 2.16
CA LEU A 106 -21.43 0.88 2.46
C LEU A 106 -21.25 1.15 3.95
N GLN A 107 -21.65 0.21 4.83
CA GLN A 107 -21.44 0.34 6.27
C GLN A 107 -19.97 0.42 6.69
N TRP A 108 -19.04 -0.06 5.85
CA TRP A 108 -17.60 0.02 6.11
C TRP A 108 -17.07 1.45 6.00
N TYR A 109 -17.87 2.35 5.43
CA TYR A 109 -17.50 3.76 5.24
C TYR A 109 -18.44 4.63 6.06
N GLY A 110 -17.89 5.69 6.66
CA GLY A 110 -18.70 6.63 7.45
C GLY A 110 -19.59 7.52 6.58
N ALA A 111 -20.41 8.34 7.24
CA ALA A 111 -21.33 9.25 6.57
C ALA A 111 -20.62 10.25 5.64
N LYS A 112 -19.32 10.49 5.84
CA LYS A 112 -18.51 11.40 5.04
C LYS A 112 -17.94 10.75 3.78
N GLY A 113 -18.22 9.49 3.52
CA GLY A 113 -17.63 8.75 2.39
C GLY A 113 -16.25 8.22 2.74
N GLY A 114 -15.24 8.60 1.97
CA GLY A 114 -13.88 8.09 2.18
C GLY A 114 -13.66 6.71 1.57
N PHE A 115 -14.31 6.45 0.43
CA PHE A 115 -14.15 5.18 -0.28
C PHE A 115 -12.70 4.99 -0.72
N HIS A 116 -12.27 3.71 -0.75
CA HIS A 116 -10.93 3.38 -1.22
C HIS A 116 -10.72 3.82 -2.66
N ASP A 117 -9.51 4.32 -2.94
CA ASP A 117 -9.02 4.40 -4.30
C ASP A 117 -8.31 3.11 -4.64
N VAL A 118 -8.48 2.66 -5.88
CA VAL A 118 -7.92 1.42 -6.42
C VAL A 118 -6.76 1.79 -7.33
N TYR A 119 -5.60 1.20 -7.09
CA TYR A 119 -4.43 1.37 -7.95
C TYR A 119 -4.05 0.03 -8.53
N VAL A 120 -3.87 -0.01 -9.86
CA VAL A 120 -3.25 -1.15 -10.52
C VAL A 120 -1.83 -0.76 -10.85
N VAL A 121 -0.87 -1.50 -10.34
CA VAL A 121 0.54 -1.18 -10.45
C VAL A 121 1.30 -2.36 -11.05
N GLU A 122 2.22 -2.07 -11.98
CA GLU A 122 3.09 -3.09 -12.56
C GLU A 122 4.23 -3.41 -11.59
N ILE A 123 4.48 -4.70 -11.35
CA ILE A 123 5.63 -5.14 -10.57
C ILE A 123 6.84 -5.09 -11.51
N THR A 124 7.73 -4.11 -11.30
CA THR A 124 8.90 -3.91 -12.15
C THR A 124 10.14 -4.58 -11.61
N ASN A 125 10.27 -4.68 -10.29
CA ASN A 125 11.40 -5.32 -9.63
C ASN A 125 10.94 -6.06 -8.38
N ALA A 126 11.63 -7.14 -8.05
CA ALA A 126 11.39 -7.90 -6.82
C ALA A 126 12.73 -8.15 -6.14
N TYR A 127 12.82 -7.79 -4.86
CA TYR A 127 14.01 -7.96 -4.05
C TYR A 127 13.69 -8.96 -2.95
N LYS A 128 14.32 -10.11 -3.00
CA LYS A 128 14.10 -11.22 -2.05
C LYS A 128 15.34 -11.44 -1.20
N LYS A 129 15.12 -11.64 0.07
CA LYS A 129 16.17 -12.08 1.01
C LYS A 129 16.09 -13.57 1.25
#